data_84bd02a5933a239e976b1497c2b906e5
#
_entry.id   84bd02a5933a239e976b1497c2b906e5
#
_cell.length_a   1.000
_cell.length_b   1.000
_cell.length_c   1.000
_cell.angle_alpha   90.00
_cell.angle_beta   90.00
_cell.angle_gamma   90.00
#
_symmetry.space_group_name_H-M   'P 1'
#
loop_
_entity.id
_entity.type
_entity.pdbx_description
1 polymer ?
#
loop_
_entity_poly.entity_id
_entity_poly.type
_entity_poly.pdbx_seq_one_letter_code
_entity_poly.pdbx_strand_id
1 'polypeptide(L)'
;MLALKVIGFELSTDVQGKALENLQTNTGFFGRLETWQQSPKIMIDVSHNPAGIAATLPLIETECKGQLFILYGASKDKDAREILDLFPKNAHVAACVFRNPRSKNLADWKSLGIETVFEDLPSAILHTENKMQSADLLWITGSFFLLSDLPSQKKIF
;
A
#
# COMPACT_ATOMS: atom_id res chain seq x y z
N MET A 1 -7.50 -17.53 13.68
CA MET A 1 -7.64 -19.01 13.75
C MET A 1 -7.78 -19.50 15.18
N LEU A 2 -7.05 -18.95 16.18
CA LEU A 2 -7.20 -19.34 17.61
C LEU A 2 -8.65 -19.17 18.11
N ALA A 3 -9.32 -18.06 17.73
CA ALA A 3 -10.69 -17.77 18.14
C ALA A 3 -11.71 -18.84 17.68
N LEU A 4 -11.56 -19.39 16.47
CA LEU A 4 -12.43 -20.46 15.97
C LEU A 4 -12.24 -21.75 16.76
N LYS A 5 -10.99 -22.09 17.14
CA LYS A 5 -10.74 -23.26 17.99
C LYS A 5 -11.38 -23.13 19.37
N VAL A 6 -11.37 -21.93 19.95
CA VAL A 6 -11.99 -21.65 21.25
C VAL A 6 -13.50 -21.90 21.26
N ILE A 7 -14.18 -21.67 20.11
CA ILE A 7 -15.62 -21.92 19.95
C ILE A 7 -15.94 -23.27 19.29
N GLY A 8 -14.95 -24.18 19.23
CA GLY A 8 -15.15 -25.56 18.79
C GLY A 8 -15.12 -25.78 17.26
N PHE A 9 -14.67 -24.79 16.47
CA PHE A 9 -14.46 -24.94 15.03
C PHE A 9 -13.04 -25.35 14.72
N GLU A 10 -12.83 -26.53 14.19
CA GLU A 10 -11.55 -26.97 13.61
C GLU A 10 -11.60 -26.88 12.08
N LEU A 11 -10.72 -26.02 11.53
CA LEU A 11 -10.53 -25.93 10.09
C LEU A 11 -9.17 -26.53 9.73
N SER A 12 -9.16 -27.39 8.70
CA SER A 12 -7.89 -27.90 8.17
C SER A 12 -7.03 -26.77 7.61
N THR A 13 -5.71 -26.97 7.57
CA THR A 13 -4.74 -26.01 7.03
C THR A 13 -5.03 -25.68 5.56
N ASP A 14 -5.51 -26.66 4.78
CA ASP A 14 -5.90 -26.48 3.38
C ASP A 14 -7.10 -25.51 3.24
N VAL A 15 -8.14 -25.69 4.06
CA VAL A 15 -9.30 -24.78 4.07
C VAL A 15 -8.88 -23.37 4.50
N GLN A 16 -7.98 -23.26 5.46
CA GLN A 16 -7.45 -21.97 5.90
C GLN A 16 -6.65 -21.29 4.79
N GLY A 17 -5.77 -22.02 4.10
CA GLY A 17 -4.99 -21.53 2.96
C GLY A 17 -5.91 -21.01 1.85
N LYS A 18 -6.85 -21.83 1.39
CA LYS A 18 -7.82 -21.43 0.35
C LYS A 18 -8.67 -20.23 0.72
N ALA A 19 -9.05 -20.09 2.00
CA ALA A 19 -9.81 -18.94 2.46
C ALA A 19 -8.98 -17.64 2.41
N LEU A 20 -7.68 -17.71 2.73
CA LEU A 20 -6.76 -16.57 2.66
C LEU A 20 -6.41 -16.22 1.20
N GLU A 21 -6.16 -17.21 0.34
CA GLU A 21 -5.91 -16.99 -1.08
C GLU A 21 -7.09 -16.31 -1.79
N ASN A 22 -8.31 -16.61 -1.36
CA ASN A 22 -9.53 -16.03 -1.92
C ASN A 22 -10.15 -14.95 -1.03
N LEU A 23 -9.36 -14.28 -0.18
CA LEU A 23 -9.86 -13.32 0.79
C LEU A 23 -10.68 -12.21 0.13
N GLN A 24 -10.17 -11.63 -0.96
CA GLN A 24 -10.85 -10.57 -1.70
C GLN A 24 -12.18 -11.05 -2.28
N THR A 25 -12.18 -12.20 -2.98
CA THR A 25 -13.39 -12.78 -3.59
C THR A 25 -14.44 -13.13 -2.54
N ASN A 26 -14.01 -13.69 -1.40
CA ASN A 26 -14.91 -14.15 -0.35
C ASN A 26 -15.49 -13.02 0.51
N THR A 27 -14.77 -11.90 0.66
CA THR A 27 -15.10 -10.85 1.65
C THR A 27 -15.18 -9.45 1.07
N GLY A 28 -14.74 -9.23 -0.18
CA GLY A 28 -14.55 -7.89 -0.74
C GLY A 28 -13.40 -7.11 -0.12
N PHE A 29 -12.63 -7.73 0.79
CA PHE A 29 -11.52 -7.07 1.47
C PHE A 29 -10.31 -6.95 0.53
N PHE A 30 -9.80 -5.74 0.36
CA PHE A 30 -8.70 -5.43 -0.56
C PHE A 30 -7.53 -4.73 0.15
N GLY A 31 -6.39 -4.59 -0.57
CA GLY A 31 -5.23 -3.86 -0.07
C GLY A 31 -4.39 -4.67 0.93
N ARG A 32 -4.17 -5.96 0.67
CA ARG A 32 -3.24 -6.80 1.41
C ARG A 32 -2.24 -7.44 0.45
N LEU A 33 -1.12 -6.74 0.18
CA LEU A 33 -0.10 -7.14 -0.79
C LEU A 33 -0.71 -7.53 -2.15
N GLU A 34 -1.65 -6.75 -2.60
CA GLU A 34 -2.42 -7.02 -3.80
C GLU A 34 -1.77 -6.38 -5.01
N THR A 35 -1.66 -7.09 -6.12
CA THR A 35 -1.31 -6.51 -7.40
C THR A 35 -2.53 -5.82 -8.00
N TRP A 36 -2.54 -4.49 -7.94
CA TRP A 36 -3.62 -3.67 -8.47
C TRP A 36 -3.55 -3.51 -9.99
N GLN A 37 -2.32 -3.45 -10.53
CA GLN A 37 -2.03 -3.34 -11.96
C GLN A 37 -0.77 -4.13 -12.30
N GLN A 38 -0.74 -4.79 -13.47
CA GLN A 38 0.39 -5.63 -13.89
C GLN A 38 1.44 -4.88 -14.70
N SER A 39 1.02 -3.88 -15.51
CA SER A 39 1.95 -3.15 -16.38
C SER A 39 1.54 -1.68 -16.54
N PRO A 40 2.36 -0.72 -16.03
CA PRO A 40 3.47 -0.98 -15.10
C PRO A 40 2.98 -1.65 -13.81
N LYS A 41 3.87 -2.35 -13.10
CA LYS A 41 3.48 -3.08 -11.89
C LYS A 41 3.16 -2.14 -10.75
N ILE A 42 1.92 -2.21 -10.23
CA ILE A 42 1.46 -1.46 -9.07
C ILE A 42 0.93 -2.43 -8.03
N MET A 43 1.50 -2.37 -6.83
CA MET A 43 1.05 -3.14 -5.68
C MET A 43 0.47 -2.21 -4.61
N ILE A 44 -0.58 -2.68 -3.95
CA ILE A 44 -1.26 -1.93 -2.90
C ILE A 44 -1.26 -2.70 -1.58
N ASP A 45 -1.09 -1.98 -0.47
CA ASP A 45 -1.16 -2.56 0.87
C ASP A 45 -1.58 -1.50 1.91
N VAL A 46 -2.44 -1.87 2.86
CA VAL A 46 -2.96 -0.96 3.88
C VAL A 46 -2.09 -0.90 5.15
N SER A 47 -0.86 -1.38 5.12
CA SER A 47 0.07 -1.26 6.25
C SER A 47 0.24 0.21 6.62
N HIS A 48 0.00 0.53 7.88
CA HIS A 48 -0.11 1.91 8.38
C HIS A 48 0.60 2.11 9.73
N ASN A 49 1.42 1.16 10.12
CA ASN A 49 2.27 1.21 11.30
C ASN A 49 3.63 0.55 11.01
N PRO A 50 4.68 0.84 11.80
CA PRO A 50 6.02 0.35 11.56
C PRO A 50 6.12 -1.17 11.43
N ALA A 51 5.42 -1.92 12.29
CA ALA A 51 5.44 -3.39 12.25
C ALA A 51 4.82 -3.94 10.96
N GLY A 52 3.72 -3.34 10.48
CA GLY A 52 3.09 -3.70 9.21
C GLY A 52 4.02 -3.43 8.03
N ILE A 53 4.61 -2.23 7.96
CA ILE A 53 5.56 -1.88 6.90
C ILE A 53 6.79 -2.80 6.93
N ALA A 54 7.38 -3.06 8.11
CA ALA A 54 8.52 -3.96 8.25
C ALA A 54 8.20 -5.40 7.80
N ALA A 55 6.97 -5.85 7.95
CA ALA A 55 6.53 -7.17 7.50
C ALA A 55 6.27 -7.23 5.99
N THR A 56 5.75 -6.15 5.38
CA THR A 56 5.38 -6.12 3.95
C THR A 56 6.53 -5.72 3.03
N LEU A 57 7.40 -4.83 3.47
CA LEU A 57 8.50 -4.29 2.65
C LEU A 57 9.40 -5.36 2.02
N PRO A 58 9.87 -6.40 2.72
CA PRO A 58 10.71 -7.45 2.10
C PRO A 58 9.99 -8.19 0.96
N LEU A 59 8.67 -8.34 1.04
CA LEU A 59 7.87 -8.98 -0.01
C LEU A 59 7.75 -8.05 -1.22
N ILE A 60 7.56 -6.75 -1.01
CA ILE A 60 7.58 -5.73 -2.08
C ILE A 60 8.93 -5.70 -2.78
N GLU A 61 10.04 -5.73 -2.04
CA GLU A 61 11.40 -5.76 -2.60
C GLU A 61 11.65 -7.01 -3.43
N THR A 62 11.12 -8.17 -3.02
CA THR A 62 11.22 -9.43 -3.79
C THR A 62 10.50 -9.33 -5.14
N GLU A 63 9.38 -8.60 -5.19
CA GLU A 63 8.56 -8.38 -6.37
C GLU A 63 9.11 -7.30 -7.31
N CYS A 64 9.94 -6.38 -6.79
CA CYS A 64 10.56 -5.28 -7.53
C CYS A 64 11.83 -5.78 -8.25
N LYS A 65 11.90 -5.62 -9.58
CA LYS A 65 13.07 -6.01 -10.37
C LYS A 65 13.88 -4.81 -10.86
N GLY A 66 13.32 -3.61 -10.77
CA GLY A 66 13.92 -2.33 -11.14
C GLY A 66 13.97 -1.35 -9.98
N GLN A 67 13.52 -0.14 -10.21
CA GLN A 67 13.40 0.90 -9.19
C GLN A 67 12.10 0.73 -8.39
N LEU A 68 12.19 0.95 -7.07
CA LEU A 68 11.03 0.99 -6.19
C LEU A 68 10.52 2.43 -6.05
N PHE A 69 9.27 2.66 -6.43
CA PHE A 69 8.52 3.88 -6.17
C PHE A 69 7.54 3.62 -5.04
N ILE A 70 7.42 4.57 -4.10
CA ILE A 70 6.51 4.45 -2.96
C ILE A 70 5.62 5.69 -2.91
N LEU A 71 4.31 5.51 -3.03
CA LEU A 71 3.30 6.52 -2.69
C LEU A 71 2.77 6.22 -1.29
N TYR A 72 3.12 7.10 -0.35
CA TYR A 72 2.80 6.93 1.05
C TYR A 72 1.81 7.99 1.53
N GLY A 73 0.72 7.55 2.16
CA GLY A 73 -0.25 8.44 2.79
C GLY A 73 -0.55 8.05 4.23
N ALA A 74 -0.54 9.02 5.14
CA ALA A 74 -0.77 8.78 6.56
C ALA A 74 -1.79 9.74 7.16
N SER A 75 -2.48 9.27 8.21
CA SER A 75 -3.35 10.11 9.02
C SER A 75 -2.52 11.00 9.97
N LYS A 76 -3.07 12.15 10.37
CA LYS A 76 -2.43 13.14 11.25
C LYS A 76 -2.00 12.57 12.60
N ASP A 77 -2.77 11.63 13.12
CA ASP A 77 -2.53 10.95 14.41
C ASP A 77 -1.43 9.88 14.37
N LYS A 78 -0.83 9.62 13.20
CA LYS A 78 0.23 8.63 13.04
C LYS A 78 1.60 9.29 12.97
N ASP A 79 2.58 8.68 13.63
CA ASP A 79 3.98 9.05 13.44
C ASP A 79 4.47 8.50 12.10
N ALA A 80 4.53 9.40 11.10
CA ALA A 80 4.98 9.02 9.79
C ALA A 80 6.52 8.96 9.70
N ARG A 81 7.25 9.61 10.61
CA ARG A 81 8.72 9.62 10.62
C ARG A 81 9.27 8.21 10.77
N GLU A 82 8.78 7.47 11.76
CA GLU A 82 9.21 6.11 12.02
C GLU A 82 9.01 5.18 10.80
N ILE A 83 7.93 5.38 10.04
CA ILE A 83 7.68 4.63 8.81
C ILE A 83 8.61 5.07 7.68
N LEU A 84 8.80 6.37 7.49
CA LEU A 84 9.69 6.90 6.46
C LEU A 84 11.13 6.41 6.64
N ASP A 85 11.57 6.24 7.88
CA ASP A 85 12.91 5.74 8.21
C ASP A 85 13.10 4.25 7.86
N LEU A 86 12.01 3.49 7.71
CA LEU A 86 12.04 2.09 7.27
C LEU A 86 12.19 1.94 5.75
N PHE A 87 11.82 2.96 4.97
CA PHE A 87 11.87 2.85 3.52
C PHE A 87 13.32 2.81 3.01
N PRO A 88 13.61 2.00 1.96
CA PRO A 88 14.94 1.91 1.37
C PRO A 88 15.43 3.28 0.88
N LYS A 89 16.70 3.59 1.15
CA LYS A 89 17.30 4.89 0.78
C LYS A 89 17.36 5.14 -0.74
N ASN A 90 17.33 4.08 -1.53
CA ASN A 90 17.28 4.11 -2.99
C ASN A 90 15.87 4.08 -3.56
N ALA A 91 14.82 4.01 -2.72
CA ALA A 91 13.45 4.11 -3.18
C ALA A 91 13.05 5.56 -3.46
N HIS A 92 12.23 5.76 -4.48
CA HIS A 92 11.62 7.05 -4.80
C HIS A 92 10.34 7.24 -3.98
N VAL A 93 10.45 7.94 -2.84
CA VAL A 93 9.32 8.14 -1.93
C VAL A 93 8.64 9.47 -2.22
N ALA A 94 7.33 9.44 -2.41
CA ALA A 94 6.48 10.61 -2.46
C ALA A 94 5.28 10.44 -1.51
N ALA A 95 4.81 11.54 -0.96
CA ALA A 95 3.60 11.53 -0.13
C ALA A 95 2.36 11.83 -0.96
N CYS A 96 1.23 11.30 -0.50
CA CYS A 96 -0.06 11.58 -1.08
C CYS A 96 -1.08 11.96 -0.01
N VAL A 97 -1.79 13.06 -0.23
CA VAL A 97 -2.95 13.47 0.54
C VAL A 97 -4.14 12.62 0.06
N PHE A 98 -5.06 12.28 0.95
CA PHE A 98 -6.28 11.57 0.62
C PHE A 98 -7.53 12.32 1.12
N ARG A 99 -8.68 12.04 0.55
CA ARG A 99 -9.92 12.82 0.73
C ARG A 99 -10.50 12.81 2.15
N ASN A 100 -9.98 12.03 3.06
CA ASN A 100 -10.44 12.01 4.44
C ASN A 100 -9.85 13.18 5.24
N PRO A 101 -10.62 13.90 6.10
CA PRO A 101 -10.12 15.01 6.94
C PRO A 101 -8.97 14.63 7.90
N ARG A 102 -8.76 13.34 8.15
CA ARG A 102 -7.64 12.84 8.94
C ARG A 102 -6.32 12.82 8.18
N SER A 103 -6.32 13.02 6.87
CA SER A 103 -5.08 13.03 6.07
C SER A 103 -4.09 14.07 6.56
N LYS A 104 -2.80 13.70 6.62
CA LYS A 104 -1.74 14.70 6.69
C LYS A 104 -1.83 15.60 5.46
N ASN A 105 -1.63 16.88 5.65
CA ASN A 105 -1.65 17.86 4.58
C ASN A 105 -0.25 18.13 4.01
N LEU A 106 -0.17 18.99 3.02
CA LEU A 106 1.08 19.35 2.34
C LEU A 106 2.16 19.89 3.31
N ALA A 107 1.76 20.72 4.28
CA ALA A 107 2.69 21.29 5.25
C ALA A 107 3.23 20.22 6.22
N ASP A 108 2.37 19.29 6.65
CA ASP A 108 2.77 18.17 7.49
C ASP A 108 3.87 17.33 6.80
N TRP A 109 3.70 17.00 5.52
CA TRP A 109 4.67 16.22 4.76
C TRP A 109 5.99 16.97 4.53
N LYS A 110 5.93 18.26 4.19
CA LYS A 110 7.13 19.09 4.02
C LYS A 110 7.94 19.17 5.33
N SER A 111 7.28 19.28 6.47
CA SER A 111 7.96 19.29 7.78
C SER A 111 8.69 17.97 8.10
N LEU A 112 8.28 16.87 7.46
CA LEU A 112 8.94 15.56 7.54
C LEU A 112 10.08 15.39 6.53
N GLY A 113 10.34 16.39 5.69
CA GLY A 113 11.40 16.35 4.66
C GLY A 113 10.98 15.68 3.36
N ILE A 114 9.68 15.47 3.13
CA ILE A 114 9.16 14.96 1.86
C ILE A 114 8.90 16.12 0.92
N GLU A 115 9.68 16.21 -0.15
CA GLU A 115 9.58 17.30 -1.12
C GLU A 115 8.45 17.08 -2.12
N THR A 116 8.28 15.84 -2.58
CA THR A 116 7.24 15.47 -3.54
C THR A 116 5.98 15.05 -2.83
N VAL A 117 4.94 15.89 -2.90
CA VAL A 117 3.63 15.62 -2.28
C VAL A 117 2.53 15.88 -3.29
N PHE A 118 1.65 14.90 -3.44
CA PHE A 118 0.49 14.97 -4.33
C PHE A 118 -0.78 15.25 -3.53
N GLU A 119 -1.68 16.05 -4.10
CA GLU A 119 -2.95 16.41 -3.47
C GLU A 119 -4.03 15.33 -3.67
N ASP A 120 -3.84 14.42 -4.64
CA ASP A 120 -4.73 13.30 -4.91
C ASP A 120 -3.97 12.08 -5.44
N LEU A 121 -4.53 10.90 -5.19
CA LEU A 121 -3.92 9.63 -5.57
C LEU A 121 -3.92 9.37 -7.10
N PRO A 122 -5.00 9.67 -7.87
CA PRO A 122 -4.97 9.49 -9.32
C PRO A 122 -3.84 10.26 -10.01
N SER A 123 -3.65 11.53 -9.66
CA SER A 123 -2.55 12.34 -10.19
C SER A 123 -1.18 11.81 -9.80
N ALA A 124 -1.03 11.34 -8.54
CA ALA A 124 0.19 10.73 -8.06
C ALA A 124 0.56 9.47 -8.85
N ILE A 125 -0.41 8.59 -9.09
CA ILE A 125 -0.22 7.37 -9.89
C ILE A 125 0.22 7.74 -11.30
N LEU A 126 -0.52 8.59 -12.01
CA LEU A 126 -0.21 8.98 -13.38
C LEU A 126 1.18 9.60 -13.49
N HIS A 127 1.55 10.50 -12.57
CA HIS A 127 2.87 11.12 -12.55
C HIS A 127 3.98 10.09 -12.34
N THR A 128 3.76 9.10 -11.47
CA THR A 128 4.75 8.07 -11.17
C THR A 128 4.88 7.10 -12.33
N GLU A 129 3.77 6.63 -12.91
CA GLU A 129 3.76 5.74 -14.07
C GLU A 129 4.55 6.31 -15.25
N ASN A 130 4.45 7.63 -15.50
CA ASN A 130 5.20 8.30 -16.57
C ASN A 130 6.72 8.30 -16.36
N LYS A 131 7.20 7.98 -15.17
CA LYS A 131 8.62 7.86 -14.83
C LYS A 131 9.12 6.42 -14.77
N MET A 132 8.20 5.47 -14.65
CA MET A 132 8.52 4.06 -14.47
C MET A 132 8.92 3.38 -15.78
N GLN A 133 9.81 2.43 -15.66
CA GLN A 133 10.15 1.46 -16.68
C GLN A 133 9.47 0.12 -16.39
N SER A 134 9.52 -0.80 -17.34
CA SER A 134 8.79 -2.07 -17.25
C SER A 134 9.20 -2.98 -16.07
N ALA A 135 10.43 -2.83 -15.55
CA ALA A 135 10.94 -3.60 -14.42
C ALA A 135 10.67 -2.95 -13.05
N ASP A 136 10.18 -1.69 -13.06
CA ASP A 136 9.93 -0.93 -11.84
C ASP A 136 8.63 -1.36 -11.16
N LEU A 137 8.54 -1.04 -9.87
CA LEU A 137 7.35 -1.31 -9.07
C LEU A 137 6.91 -0.05 -8.33
N LEU A 138 5.63 0.27 -8.42
CA LEU A 138 4.98 1.25 -7.57
C LEU A 138 4.27 0.55 -6.42
N TRP A 139 4.65 0.90 -5.18
CA TRP A 139 3.95 0.47 -3.97
C TRP A 139 3.14 1.63 -3.38
N ILE A 140 1.82 1.44 -3.24
CA ILE A 140 0.91 2.41 -2.62
C ILE A 140 0.51 1.89 -1.26
N THR A 141 0.85 2.65 -0.19
CA THR A 141 0.69 2.15 1.19
C THR A 141 0.44 3.26 2.21
N GLY A 142 0.14 2.88 3.45
CA GLY A 142 0.10 3.74 4.63
C GLY A 142 -1.31 4.04 5.16
N SER A 143 -2.37 3.86 4.37
CA SER A 143 -3.73 4.10 4.85
C SER A 143 -4.78 3.40 4.02
N PHE A 144 -5.77 2.82 4.71
CA PHE A 144 -6.99 2.35 4.03
C PHE A 144 -7.73 3.50 3.33
N PHE A 145 -7.74 4.70 3.93
CA PHE A 145 -8.34 5.88 3.32
C PHE A 145 -7.63 6.32 2.04
N LEU A 146 -6.31 6.17 1.96
CA LEU A 146 -5.57 6.42 0.72
C LEU A 146 -6.02 5.46 -0.37
N LEU A 147 -6.10 4.16 -0.06
CA LEU A 147 -6.51 3.16 -1.04
C LEU A 147 -7.97 3.30 -1.47
N SER A 148 -8.84 3.91 -0.64
CA SER A 148 -10.22 4.20 -1.03
C SER A 148 -10.33 5.28 -2.12
N ASP A 149 -9.28 6.05 -2.35
CA ASP A 149 -9.18 7.05 -3.42
C ASP A 149 -8.61 6.47 -4.74
N LEU A 150 -8.32 5.16 -4.79
CA LEU A 150 -7.91 4.50 -6.02
C LEU A 150 -8.99 4.68 -7.10
N PRO A 151 -8.59 5.04 -8.34
CA PRO A 151 -9.53 5.06 -9.43
C PRO A 151 -10.11 3.67 -9.65
N SER A 152 -11.39 3.61 -10.05
CA SER A 152 -12.01 2.35 -10.42
C SER A 152 -11.13 1.65 -11.44
N GLN A 153 -10.76 0.39 -11.17
CA GLN A 153 -9.96 -0.38 -12.12
C GLN A 153 -10.65 -0.33 -13.49
N LYS A 154 -9.95 0.15 -14.52
CA LYS A 154 -10.36 -0.15 -15.88
C LYS A 154 -10.31 -1.67 -16.00
N LYS A 155 -11.48 -2.31 -16.06
CA LYS A 155 -11.55 -3.74 -16.43
C LYS A 155 -10.87 -3.84 -17.80
N ILE A 156 -9.66 -4.37 -17.80
CA ILE A 156 -9.02 -4.81 -19.04
C ILE A 156 -9.75 -6.10 -19.37
N PHE A 157 -10.69 -6.01 -20.30
CA PHE A 157 -11.30 -7.16 -20.94
C PHE A 157 -10.31 -7.75 -21.93
#